data_40cbc835e48d6ea1dbb4a7f42a983a51
#
_entry.id   40cbc835e48d6ea1dbb4a7f42a983a51
#
_cell.length_a   1.000
_cell.length_b   1.000
_cell.length_c   1.000
_cell.angle_alpha   90.00
_cell.angle_beta   90.00
_cell.angle_gamma   90.00
#
_symmetry.space_group_name_H-M   'P 1'
#
loop_
_entity.id
_entity.type
_entity.pdbx_description
1 polymer ?
#
loop_
_entity_poly.entity_id
_entity_poly.type
_entity_poly.pdbx_seq_one_letter_code
_entity_poly.pdbx_strand_id
1 'polypeptide(L)'
;MEREGLIELKINVRDYSKYFLSQNPFPAVGVPEEFPRITVDRELIKLRFQNVISEVINTNKTIITVMVGEYGSGKSHLLKLFRNSVNAQLLTRETGALAVYVKSPGEDFSDLFFAIVDGIGKELLVDQINRFLNEELNTSDYSKLIFDTSIRDDYVQKKATIRQILSKSQYIEIFKRISKKYFGQIKSTDAIFSFLNLAHPDNSTKAWRWFLGQRLGKEDLEALNADQEIDVNNAYQLFLDIVNILRIMGIKHLVILIDELEKITLLPSTKRAKYQDQLRQMIDDNPSGMCFYFAIAPRQWDALTKETTALVRRLAANWYVLDDFKTSETRELIEAYLFSVRTPDYKADKIRNVLPKCEPSLYPFTNDAIDAISKKSKGVVSNILTLGRISLEILQEKPKQYPVVTPELINKEIEKI
;
A
#
# COMPACT_ATOMS: atom_id res chain seq x y z
N MET A 1 45.70 -7.21 23.48
CA MET A 1 44.84 -6.13 22.99
C MET A 1 43.49 -6.25 23.66
N GLU A 2 43.29 -5.51 24.72
CA GLU A 2 42.03 -5.46 25.48
C GLU A 2 40.92 -4.88 24.59
N ARG A 3 39.76 -5.54 24.62
CA ARG A 3 38.54 -5.11 23.88
C ARG A 3 37.87 -3.96 24.64
N GLU A 4 38.59 -2.88 24.88
CA GLU A 4 38.01 -1.68 25.46
C GLU A 4 37.05 -1.04 24.44
N GLY A 5 35.83 -0.84 24.86
CA GLY A 5 34.79 -0.12 24.07
C GLY A 5 33.67 -0.99 23.51
N LEU A 6 33.65 -2.29 23.75
CA LEU A 6 32.48 -3.11 23.35
C LEU A 6 31.46 -3.19 24.50
N ILE A 7 30.20 -2.94 24.17
CA ILE A 7 29.06 -3.14 25.08
C ILE A 7 28.82 -4.66 25.17
N GLU A 8 28.74 -5.20 26.38
CA GLU A 8 28.34 -6.60 26.59
C GLU A 8 26.84 -6.75 26.23
N LEU A 9 26.56 -7.40 25.13
CA LEU A 9 25.18 -7.67 24.67
C LEU A 9 24.62 -8.87 25.44
N LYS A 10 23.76 -8.63 26.43
CA LYS A 10 23.00 -9.67 27.12
C LYS A 10 21.68 -9.88 26.34
N ILE A 11 21.56 -11.01 25.65
CA ILE A 11 20.34 -11.41 24.96
C ILE A 11 19.43 -12.06 26.01
N ASN A 12 18.47 -11.30 26.50
CA ASN A 12 17.42 -11.84 27.35
C ASN A 12 16.30 -12.40 26.45
N VAL A 13 16.18 -13.73 26.39
CA VAL A 13 15.05 -14.38 25.74
C VAL A 13 13.82 -14.19 26.65
N ARG A 14 12.84 -13.44 26.16
CA ARG A 14 11.59 -13.19 26.89
C ARG A 14 10.63 -14.37 26.70
N ASP A 15 10.18 -14.97 27.78
CA ASP A 15 9.23 -16.10 27.78
C ASP A 15 7.84 -15.64 28.23
N TYR A 16 6.87 -15.66 27.31
CA TYR A 16 5.48 -15.27 27.55
C TYR A 16 4.56 -16.48 27.80
N SER A 17 5.09 -17.71 27.83
CA SER A 17 4.30 -18.95 27.97
C SER A 17 3.45 -19.00 29.23
N LYS A 18 3.92 -18.45 30.36
CA LYS A 18 3.17 -18.33 31.61
C LYS A 18 1.89 -17.47 31.48
N TYR A 19 1.78 -16.64 30.43
CA TYR A 19 0.59 -15.87 30.11
C TYR A 19 -0.20 -16.49 28.96
N PHE A 20 0.12 -17.72 28.57
CA PHE A 20 -0.48 -18.42 27.43
C PHE A 20 -0.31 -17.64 26.11
N LEU A 21 0.85 -17.02 25.93
CA LEU A 21 1.22 -16.29 24.71
C LEU A 21 2.53 -16.87 24.16
N SER A 22 2.59 -17.08 22.86
CA SER A 22 3.79 -17.53 22.16
C SER A 22 4.86 -16.44 22.05
N GLN A 23 4.41 -15.17 22.05
CA GLN A 23 5.26 -13.98 21.95
C GLN A 23 4.50 -12.74 22.43
N ASN A 24 5.18 -11.59 22.49
CA ASN A 24 4.48 -10.31 22.64
C ASN A 24 3.70 -10.02 21.35
N PRO A 25 2.34 -9.90 21.39
CA PRO A 25 1.53 -9.68 20.19
C PRO A 25 1.65 -8.29 19.62
N PHE A 26 2.04 -7.31 20.44
CA PHE A 26 2.04 -5.91 20.03
C PHE A 26 3.31 -5.57 19.25
N PRO A 27 3.21 -4.85 18.11
CA PRO A 27 4.36 -4.54 17.28
C PRO A 27 5.41 -3.70 18.02
N ALA A 28 6.68 -3.95 17.72
CA ALA A 28 7.80 -3.20 18.31
C ALA A 28 7.90 -1.76 17.77
N VAL A 29 7.40 -1.54 16.57
CA VAL A 29 7.40 -0.24 15.89
C VAL A 29 5.99 0.04 15.40
N GLY A 30 5.51 1.28 15.54
CA GLY A 30 4.18 1.70 15.10
C GLY A 30 4.00 1.78 13.57
N VAL A 31 4.82 1.05 12.81
CA VAL A 31 4.71 0.98 11.35
C VAL A 31 3.71 -0.12 11.00
N PRO A 32 2.67 0.20 10.21
CA PRO A 32 1.70 -0.79 9.78
C PRO A 32 2.37 -1.92 8.98
N GLU A 33 1.98 -3.17 9.29
CA GLU A 33 2.39 -4.32 8.48
C GLU A 33 2.00 -4.10 7.01
N GLU A 34 2.77 -4.70 6.09
CA GLU A 34 2.46 -4.66 4.67
C GLU A 34 1.11 -5.35 4.38
N PHE A 35 0.83 -6.42 5.11
CA PHE A 35 -0.45 -7.13 5.10
C PHE A 35 -1.10 -7.05 6.48
N PRO A 36 -1.93 -6.01 6.75
CA PRO A 36 -2.63 -5.86 8.02
C PRO A 36 -3.51 -7.08 8.32
N ARG A 37 -3.21 -7.80 9.41
CA ARG A 37 -3.94 -9.01 9.79
C ARG A 37 -5.06 -8.73 10.78
N ILE A 38 -4.87 -7.74 11.65
CA ILE A 38 -5.80 -7.40 12.72
C ILE A 38 -6.35 -6.01 12.44
N THR A 39 -7.65 -5.94 12.18
CA THR A 39 -8.37 -4.67 12.03
C THR A 39 -9.65 -4.79 12.83
N VAL A 40 -9.72 -4.03 13.91
CA VAL A 40 -10.84 -4.01 14.83
C VAL A 40 -11.61 -2.74 14.62
N ASP A 41 -12.94 -2.84 14.72
CA ASP A 41 -13.88 -1.76 14.46
C ASP A 41 -13.59 -1.07 13.11
N ARG A 42 -14.22 -0.05 12.72
CA ARG A 42 -14.09 0.60 11.40
C ARG A 42 -15.04 0.04 10.34
N GLU A 43 -16.08 -0.67 10.74
CA GLU A 43 -17.04 -1.25 9.78
C GLU A 43 -17.69 -0.18 8.91
N LEU A 44 -18.04 0.99 9.47
CA LEU A 44 -18.58 2.11 8.70
C LEU A 44 -17.57 2.64 7.67
N ILE A 45 -16.29 2.65 8.01
CA ILE A 45 -15.22 3.11 7.12
C ILE A 45 -14.98 2.09 6.01
N LYS A 46 -14.95 0.80 6.35
CA LYS A 46 -14.87 -0.30 5.38
C LYS A 46 -16.06 -0.27 4.41
N LEU A 47 -17.28 -0.11 4.94
CA LEU A 47 -18.50 0.02 4.13
C LEU A 47 -18.44 1.26 3.21
N ARG A 48 -17.97 2.39 3.72
CA ARG A 48 -17.79 3.60 2.91
C ARG A 48 -16.81 3.38 1.77
N PHE A 49 -15.68 2.73 2.04
CA PHE A 49 -14.72 2.37 1.00
C PHE A 49 -15.34 1.43 -0.04
N GLN A 50 -16.06 0.38 0.39
CA GLN A 50 -16.76 -0.55 -0.51
C GLN A 50 -17.75 0.19 -1.42
N ASN A 51 -18.53 1.12 -0.86
CA ASN A 51 -19.49 1.92 -1.63
C ASN A 51 -18.78 2.79 -2.68
N VAL A 52 -17.67 3.44 -2.31
CA VAL A 52 -16.87 4.25 -3.26
C VAL A 52 -16.33 3.38 -4.39
N ILE A 53 -15.75 2.21 -4.10
CA ILE A 53 -15.23 1.30 -5.12
C ILE A 53 -16.37 0.76 -6.01
N SER A 54 -17.49 0.38 -5.41
CA SER A 54 -18.67 -0.08 -6.16
C SER A 54 -19.20 1.00 -7.10
N GLU A 55 -19.23 2.24 -6.67
CA GLU A 55 -19.65 3.37 -7.49
C GLU A 55 -18.69 3.61 -8.66
N VAL A 56 -17.37 3.59 -8.43
CA VAL A 56 -16.35 3.71 -9.49
C VAL A 56 -16.53 2.60 -10.54
N ILE A 57 -16.70 1.36 -10.11
CA ILE A 57 -16.86 0.22 -11.03
C ILE A 57 -18.17 0.32 -11.82
N ASN A 58 -19.27 0.61 -11.15
CA ASN A 58 -20.60 0.61 -11.78
C ASN A 58 -20.83 1.82 -12.68
N THR A 59 -20.29 3.00 -12.33
CA THR A 59 -20.55 4.25 -13.07
C THR A 59 -19.42 4.64 -14.00
N ASN A 60 -18.25 4.01 -13.84
CA ASN A 60 -17.01 4.38 -14.50
C ASN A 60 -16.61 5.86 -14.27
N LYS A 61 -17.09 6.48 -13.19
CA LYS A 61 -16.73 7.84 -12.79
C LYS A 61 -15.49 7.85 -11.91
N THR A 62 -14.72 8.92 -12.00
CA THR A 62 -13.62 9.18 -11.07
C THR A 62 -14.14 9.71 -9.76
N ILE A 63 -13.76 9.08 -8.65
CA ILE A 63 -14.17 9.48 -7.30
C ILE A 63 -12.94 9.82 -6.47
N ILE A 64 -13.06 10.89 -5.70
CA ILE A 64 -12.02 11.35 -4.77
C ILE A 64 -12.57 11.24 -3.35
N THR A 65 -11.75 10.75 -2.43
CA THR A 65 -12.09 10.69 -1.01
C THR A 65 -10.90 11.11 -0.17
N VAL A 66 -11.15 11.87 0.89
CA VAL A 66 -10.11 12.27 1.85
C VAL A 66 -10.44 11.71 3.22
N MET A 67 -9.48 10.99 3.80
CA MET A 67 -9.52 10.46 5.17
C MET A 67 -8.64 11.33 6.05
N VAL A 68 -9.25 12.02 7.00
CA VAL A 68 -8.58 12.90 7.97
C VAL A 68 -8.44 12.16 9.28
N GLY A 69 -7.25 12.12 9.86
CA GLY A 69 -7.07 11.45 11.17
C GLY A 69 -5.73 11.79 11.80
N GLU A 70 -5.64 11.73 13.11
CA GLU A 70 -4.41 12.01 13.86
C GLU A 70 -3.27 11.04 13.51
N TYR A 71 -2.04 11.43 13.81
CA TYR A 71 -0.90 10.53 13.69
C TYR A 71 -1.12 9.31 14.61
N GLY A 72 -0.93 8.10 14.04
CA GLY A 72 -1.15 6.86 14.76
C GLY A 72 -2.60 6.40 14.86
N SER A 73 -3.57 7.09 14.24
CA SER A 73 -4.99 6.68 14.20
C SER A 73 -5.29 5.47 13.32
N GLY A 74 -4.31 4.99 12.55
CA GLY A 74 -4.44 3.81 11.69
C GLY A 74 -4.71 4.12 10.21
N LYS A 75 -4.53 5.35 9.73
CA LYS A 75 -4.71 5.72 8.30
C LYS A 75 -3.95 4.81 7.35
N SER A 76 -2.64 4.70 7.53
CA SER A 76 -1.77 3.87 6.69
C SER A 76 -2.16 2.38 6.73
N HIS A 77 -2.59 1.90 7.91
CA HIS A 77 -3.10 0.54 8.09
C HIS A 77 -4.35 0.30 7.24
N LEU A 78 -5.31 1.21 7.28
CA LEU A 78 -6.54 1.12 6.49
C LEU A 78 -6.26 1.22 4.98
N LEU A 79 -5.39 2.13 4.54
CA LEU A 79 -5.03 2.23 3.12
C LEU A 79 -4.39 0.93 2.60
N LYS A 80 -3.49 0.31 3.38
CA LYS A 80 -2.91 -0.99 3.02
C LYS A 80 -3.95 -2.11 3.01
N LEU A 81 -4.86 -2.13 4.00
CA LEU A 81 -5.98 -3.08 4.01
C LEU A 81 -6.85 -2.92 2.75
N PHE A 82 -7.18 -1.69 2.37
CA PHE A 82 -7.97 -1.39 1.18
C PHE A 82 -7.27 -1.84 -0.09
N ARG A 83 -5.96 -1.54 -0.25
CA ARG A 83 -5.15 -2.05 -1.36
C ARG A 83 -5.25 -3.57 -1.46
N ASN A 84 -4.97 -4.26 -0.36
CA ASN A 84 -4.95 -5.72 -0.34
C ASN A 84 -6.33 -6.31 -0.66
N SER A 85 -7.41 -5.71 -0.15
CA SER A 85 -8.78 -6.15 -0.41
C SER A 85 -9.17 -6.00 -1.88
N VAL A 86 -8.85 -4.86 -2.50
CA VAL A 86 -9.11 -4.65 -3.93
C VAL A 86 -8.31 -5.64 -4.79
N ASN A 87 -7.00 -5.75 -4.54
CA ASN A 87 -6.14 -6.59 -5.35
C ASN A 87 -6.45 -8.09 -5.20
N ALA A 88 -6.88 -8.53 -4.02
CA ALA A 88 -7.26 -9.93 -3.80
C ALA A 88 -8.62 -10.30 -4.41
N GLN A 89 -9.56 -9.35 -4.49
CA GLN A 89 -10.95 -9.66 -4.84
C GLN A 89 -11.37 -9.11 -6.21
N LEU A 90 -10.81 -7.99 -6.64
CA LEU A 90 -11.29 -7.25 -7.81
C LEU A 90 -10.27 -7.16 -8.96
N LEU A 91 -9.02 -7.61 -8.76
CA LEU A 91 -8.05 -7.74 -9.84
C LEU A 91 -8.33 -9.03 -10.63
N THR A 92 -9.50 -9.07 -11.24
CA THR A 92 -10.01 -10.18 -12.06
C THR A 92 -10.17 -9.75 -13.51
N ARG A 93 -10.34 -10.71 -14.45
CA ARG A 93 -10.64 -10.38 -15.86
C ARG A 93 -11.94 -9.58 -16.03
N GLU A 94 -12.92 -9.84 -15.20
CA GLU A 94 -14.24 -9.18 -15.29
C GLU A 94 -14.19 -7.73 -14.80
N THR A 95 -13.66 -7.52 -13.60
CA THR A 95 -13.63 -6.23 -12.94
C THR A 95 -12.42 -5.40 -13.38
N GLY A 96 -11.22 -6.00 -13.38
CA GLY A 96 -9.98 -5.32 -13.75
C GLY A 96 -9.64 -4.13 -12.85
N ALA A 97 -9.93 -4.21 -11.55
CA ALA A 97 -9.60 -3.15 -10.60
C ALA A 97 -8.26 -3.44 -9.92
N LEU A 98 -7.35 -2.47 -9.95
CA LEU A 98 -6.03 -2.52 -9.33
C LEU A 98 -5.89 -1.38 -8.32
N ALA A 99 -5.50 -1.70 -7.08
CA ALA A 99 -5.19 -0.70 -6.06
C ALA A 99 -3.69 -0.56 -5.84
N VAL A 100 -3.24 0.68 -5.74
CA VAL A 100 -1.84 1.06 -5.50
C VAL A 100 -1.77 1.89 -4.23
N TYR A 101 -0.86 1.53 -3.32
CA TYR A 101 -0.56 2.30 -2.12
C TYR A 101 0.70 3.13 -2.34
N VAL A 102 0.56 4.44 -2.17
CA VAL A 102 1.63 5.42 -2.24
C VAL A 102 1.90 5.95 -0.83
N LYS A 103 3.07 5.63 -0.28
CA LYS A 103 3.43 6.01 1.09
C LYS A 103 3.56 7.53 1.27
N SER A 104 3.96 8.22 0.23
CA SER A 104 4.18 9.66 0.24
C SER A 104 4.04 10.22 -1.16
N PRO A 105 3.39 11.38 -1.35
CA PRO A 105 3.24 12.00 -2.65
C PRO A 105 4.56 12.55 -3.23
N GLY A 106 5.65 12.60 -2.44
CA GLY A 106 6.92 13.18 -2.88
C GLY A 106 6.92 14.72 -2.89
N GLU A 107 7.88 15.30 -3.59
CA GLU A 107 8.07 16.76 -3.67
C GLU A 107 7.53 17.38 -4.97
N ASP A 108 7.28 16.55 -5.99
CA ASP A 108 6.68 16.94 -7.25
C ASP A 108 5.95 15.76 -7.92
N PHE A 109 5.37 16.01 -9.09
CA PHE A 109 4.57 15.01 -9.78
C PHE A 109 5.39 13.81 -10.30
N SER A 110 6.68 14.00 -10.59
CA SER A 110 7.53 12.87 -11.02
C SER A 110 7.76 11.89 -9.88
N ASP A 111 7.97 12.37 -8.65
CA ASP A 111 8.06 11.52 -7.46
C ASP A 111 6.76 10.70 -7.24
N LEU A 112 5.61 11.36 -7.39
CA LEU A 112 4.31 10.68 -7.29
C LEU A 112 4.14 9.61 -8.38
N PHE A 113 4.52 9.93 -9.62
CA PHE A 113 4.50 8.99 -10.72
C PHE A 113 5.36 7.76 -10.43
N PHE A 114 6.61 7.96 -10.00
CA PHE A 114 7.51 6.86 -9.66
C PHE A 114 6.96 6.00 -8.51
N ALA A 115 6.39 6.64 -7.50
CA ALA A 115 5.77 5.93 -6.38
C ALA A 115 4.53 5.13 -6.80
N ILE A 116 3.74 5.62 -7.76
CA ILE A 116 2.60 4.87 -8.33
C ILE A 116 3.10 3.66 -9.10
N VAL A 117 4.09 3.82 -9.97
CA VAL A 117 4.65 2.71 -10.77
C VAL A 117 5.29 1.66 -9.87
N ASP A 118 6.09 2.08 -8.88
CA ASP A 118 6.69 1.18 -7.89
C ASP A 118 5.62 0.42 -7.10
N GLY A 119 4.55 1.11 -6.70
CA GLY A 119 3.41 0.52 -6.01
C GLY A 119 2.59 -0.47 -6.83
N ILE A 120 2.55 -0.33 -8.16
CA ILE A 120 2.00 -1.34 -9.07
C ILE A 120 2.88 -2.60 -9.04
N GLY A 121 4.19 -2.41 -9.08
CA GLY A 121 5.18 -3.47 -9.02
C GLY A 121 5.55 -4.06 -10.38
N LYS A 122 6.84 -4.36 -10.55
CA LYS A 122 7.40 -4.89 -11.80
C LYS A 122 6.78 -6.21 -12.22
N GLU A 123 6.63 -7.14 -11.29
CA GLU A 123 6.14 -8.48 -11.53
C GLU A 123 4.72 -8.45 -12.10
N LEU A 124 3.84 -7.64 -11.50
CA LEU A 124 2.47 -7.50 -11.98
C LEU A 124 2.42 -6.92 -13.39
N LEU A 125 3.21 -5.86 -13.67
CA LEU A 125 3.27 -5.29 -15.01
C LEU A 125 3.78 -6.29 -16.04
N VAL A 126 4.84 -7.02 -15.73
CA VAL A 126 5.40 -8.05 -16.61
C VAL A 126 4.39 -9.17 -16.87
N ASP A 127 3.65 -9.60 -15.86
CA ASP A 127 2.60 -10.63 -16.01
C ASP A 127 1.44 -10.14 -16.88
N GLN A 128 1.01 -8.89 -16.71
CA GLN A 128 -0.04 -8.30 -17.56
C GLN A 128 0.41 -8.16 -19.02
N ILE A 129 1.64 -7.70 -19.25
CA ILE A 129 2.21 -7.61 -20.60
C ILE A 129 2.30 -8.99 -21.25
N ASN A 130 2.82 -9.99 -20.55
CA ASN A 130 2.91 -11.36 -21.08
C ASN A 130 1.52 -11.93 -21.39
N ARG A 131 0.52 -11.69 -20.54
CA ARG A 131 -0.86 -12.12 -20.78
C ARG A 131 -1.44 -11.46 -22.04
N PHE A 132 -1.29 -10.15 -22.14
CA PHE A 132 -1.74 -9.38 -23.30
C PHE A 132 -1.05 -9.86 -24.60
N LEU A 133 0.27 -10.01 -24.57
CA LEU A 133 1.04 -10.51 -25.71
C LEU A 133 0.60 -11.93 -26.10
N ASN A 134 0.34 -12.81 -25.14
CA ASN A 134 -0.16 -14.16 -25.39
C ASN A 134 -1.56 -14.17 -26.04
N GLU A 135 -2.44 -13.29 -25.60
CA GLU A 135 -3.79 -13.17 -26.18
C GLU A 135 -3.71 -12.64 -27.62
N GLU A 136 -2.89 -11.65 -27.88
CA GLU A 136 -2.68 -11.09 -29.22
C GLU A 136 -2.04 -12.08 -30.18
N LEU A 137 -1.01 -12.80 -29.75
CA LEU A 137 -0.31 -13.78 -30.58
C LEU A 137 -1.16 -15.00 -30.95
N ASN A 138 -2.18 -15.28 -30.17
CA ASN A 138 -3.16 -16.34 -30.50
C ASN A 138 -4.18 -15.89 -31.55
N THR A 139 -4.21 -14.61 -31.94
CA THR A 139 -5.07 -14.13 -33.00
C THR A 139 -4.49 -14.51 -34.37
N SER A 140 -5.35 -14.74 -35.37
CA SER A 140 -4.97 -15.21 -36.72
C SER A 140 -3.97 -14.32 -37.45
N ASP A 141 -3.88 -13.04 -37.11
CA ASP A 141 -3.03 -12.04 -37.77
C ASP A 141 -1.55 -12.22 -37.45
N TYR A 142 -1.23 -12.79 -36.30
CA TYR A 142 0.15 -12.99 -35.84
C TYR A 142 0.66 -14.41 -36.01
N SER A 143 -0.26 -15.35 -36.19
CA SER A 143 0.09 -16.75 -36.34
C SER A 143 1.04 -17.05 -37.52
N LYS A 144 0.98 -16.26 -38.58
CA LYS A 144 1.87 -16.38 -39.75
C LYS A 144 3.30 -15.82 -39.52
N LEU A 145 3.50 -14.97 -38.51
CA LEU A 145 4.79 -14.35 -38.21
C LEU A 145 5.67 -15.18 -37.27
N ILE A 146 5.05 -16.05 -36.49
CA ILE A 146 5.70 -16.79 -35.42
C ILE A 146 6.11 -18.19 -35.88
N PHE A 147 5.65 -18.68 -37.04
CA PHE A 147 5.70 -20.09 -37.41
C PHE A 147 6.87 -20.55 -38.25
N ASP A 148 7.91 -20.91 -37.56
CA ASP A 148 8.51 -22.24 -37.68
C ASP A 148 7.66 -23.22 -36.83
N THR A 149 7.22 -24.36 -37.40
CA THR A 149 6.27 -25.27 -36.82
C THR A 149 6.68 -25.89 -35.46
N SER A 150 7.98 -25.97 -35.18
CA SER A 150 8.56 -26.47 -33.93
C SER A 150 8.26 -25.56 -32.72
N ILE A 151 8.17 -24.26 -32.94
CA ILE A 151 7.94 -23.26 -31.91
C ILE A 151 6.48 -23.25 -31.45
N ARG A 152 5.54 -23.57 -32.36
CA ARG A 152 4.11 -23.65 -32.10
C ARG A 152 3.77 -24.73 -31.08
N ASP A 153 4.40 -25.90 -31.16
CA ASP A 153 4.07 -27.06 -30.33
C ASP A 153 4.55 -26.81 -28.88
N ASP A 154 5.70 -26.16 -28.67
CA ASP A 154 6.17 -25.81 -27.33
C ASP A 154 5.31 -24.71 -26.67
N TYR A 155 4.81 -23.78 -27.47
CA TYR A 155 3.91 -22.73 -26.98
C TYR A 155 2.50 -23.26 -26.66
N VAL A 156 1.92 -24.06 -27.57
CA VAL A 156 0.60 -24.69 -27.38
C VAL A 156 0.61 -25.65 -26.19
N GLN A 157 1.74 -26.33 -25.93
CA GLN A 157 1.91 -27.19 -24.77
C GLN A 157 2.21 -26.42 -23.46
N LYS A 158 2.21 -25.07 -23.47
CA LYS A 158 2.54 -24.20 -22.32
C LYS A 158 3.92 -24.47 -21.70
N LYS A 159 4.84 -25.04 -22.43
CA LYS A 159 6.19 -25.39 -21.95
C LYS A 159 7.20 -24.23 -22.07
N ALA A 160 6.93 -23.25 -22.94
CA ALA A 160 7.81 -22.09 -23.12
C ALA A 160 7.03 -20.77 -23.00
N THR A 161 7.68 -19.73 -22.48
CA THR A 161 7.13 -18.37 -22.51
C THR A 161 7.46 -17.71 -23.84
N ILE A 162 6.69 -16.70 -24.27
CA ILE A 162 6.99 -15.89 -25.47
C ILE A 162 8.44 -15.43 -25.47
N ARG A 163 9.00 -15.13 -24.32
CA ARG A 163 10.42 -14.76 -24.12
C ARG A 163 11.43 -15.76 -24.67
N GLN A 164 11.11 -17.04 -24.62
CA GLN A 164 12.01 -18.13 -25.03
C GLN A 164 11.90 -18.46 -26.51
N ILE A 165 10.83 -17.96 -27.15
CA ILE A 165 10.44 -18.39 -28.48
C ILE A 165 10.80 -17.36 -29.55
N LEU A 166 10.75 -16.06 -29.25
CA LEU A 166 10.92 -14.99 -30.24
C LEU A 166 12.37 -14.49 -30.31
N SER A 167 12.89 -14.39 -31.52
CA SER A 167 14.13 -13.64 -31.77
C SER A 167 13.93 -12.15 -31.51
N LYS A 168 15.04 -11.42 -31.27
CA LYS A 168 15.01 -9.97 -31.02
C LYS A 168 14.30 -9.19 -32.14
N SER A 169 14.49 -9.58 -33.39
CA SER A 169 13.85 -8.95 -34.57
C SER A 169 12.34 -9.21 -34.61
N GLN A 170 11.89 -10.41 -34.27
CA GLN A 170 10.47 -10.77 -34.18
C GLN A 170 9.77 -10.01 -33.04
N TYR A 171 10.45 -9.83 -31.93
CA TYR A 171 9.94 -9.06 -30.79
C TYR A 171 9.71 -7.59 -31.18
N ILE A 172 10.67 -6.95 -31.86
CA ILE A 172 10.55 -5.57 -32.35
C ILE A 172 9.41 -5.43 -33.37
N GLU A 173 9.26 -6.37 -34.29
CA GLU A 173 8.20 -6.33 -35.30
C GLU A 173 6.81 -6.48 -34.65
N ILE A 174 6.66 -7.37 -33.68
CA ILE A 174 5.42 -7.55 -32.90
C ILE A 174 5.09 -6.27 -32.14
N PHE A 175 6.07 -5.65 -31.47
CA PHE A 175 5.88 -4.40 -30.75
C PHE A 175 5.41 -3.27 -31.66
N LYS A 176 6.01 -3.12 -32.85
CA LYS A 176 5.57 -2.12 -33.83
C LYS A 176 4.12 -2.32 -34.28
N ARG A 177 3.71 -3.57 -34.52
CA ARG A 177 2.33 -3.89 -34.94
C ARG A 177 1.34 -3.65 -33.82
N ILE A 178 1.65 -4.10 -32.60
CA ILE A 178 0.84 -3.87 -31.40
C ILE A 178 0.72 -2.38 -31.15
N SER A 179 1.82 -1.63 -31.21
CA SER A 179 1.83 -0.17 -31.07
C SER A 179 0.87 0.49 -32.06
N LYS A 180 0.96 0.12 -33.34
CA LYS A 180 0.06 0.67 -34.36
C LYS A 180 -1.40 0.30 -34.16
N LYS A 181 -1.70 -0.92 -33.68
CA LYS A 181 -3.06 -1.43 -33.53
C LYS A 181 -3.78 -0.86 -32.31
N TYR A 182 -3.10 -0.79 -31.17
CA TYR A 182 -3.75 -0.51 -29.87
C TYR A 182 -3.40 0.85 -29.29
N PHE A 183 -2.22 1.38 -29.59
CA PHE A 183 -1.69 2.54 -28.89
C PHE A 183 -1.77 3.86 -29.69
N GLY A 184 -2.65 3.91 -30.72
CA GLY A 184 -2.81 5.13 -31.50
C GLY A 184 -3.28 6.37 -30.74
N GLN A 185 -3.83 6.18 -29.52
CA GLN A 185 -4.23 7.28 -28.64
C GLN A 185 -3.15 7.68 -27.61
N ILE A 186 -2.06 6.92 -27.53
CA ILE A 186 -0.97 7.17 -26.58
C ILE A 186 0.00 8.14 -27.23
N LYS A 187 0.29 9.23 -26.53
CA LYS A 187 1.11 10.32 -27.06
C LYS A 187 2.60 10.02 -27.02
N SER A 188 3.06 9.31 -25.98
CA SER A 188 4.48 9.00 -25.80
C SER A 188 4.82 7.63 -26.40
N THR A 189 5.60 7.63 -27.46
CA THR A 189 6.22 6.42 -28.02
C THR A 189 7.18 5.78 -27.01
N ASP A 190 7.92 6.59 -26.25
CA ASP A 190 8.82 6.14 -25.18
C ASP A 190 8.07 5.30 -24.13
N ALA A 191 6.87 5.74 -23.73
CA ALA A 191 6.03 4.99 -22.79
C ALA A 191 5.67 3.61 -23.33
N ILE A 192 5.26 3.52 -24.61
CA ILE A 192 4.86 2.26 -25.23
C ILE A 192 6.04 1.30 -25.30
N PHE A 193 7.18 1.76 -25.86
CA PHE A 193 8.34 0.90 -26.02
C PHE A 193 8.95 0.50 -24.70
N SER A 194 9.09 1.43 -23.74
CA SER A 194 9.62 1.11 -22.42
C SER A 194 8.70 0.16 -21.66
N PHE A 195 7.37 0.31 -21.81
CA PHE A 195 6.41 -0.59 -21.20
C PHE A 195 6.53 -2.02 -21.75
N LEU A 196 6.55 -2.18 -23.06
CA LEU A 196 6.72 -3.48 -23.71
C LEU A 196 8.09 -4.09 -23.38
N ASN A 197 9.14 -3.27 -23.26
CA ASN A 197 10.48 -3.71 -22.85
C ASN A 197 10.54 -4.24 -21.40
N LEU A 198 9.57 -3.97 -20.54
CA LEU A 198 9.48 -4.63 -19.22
C LEU A 198 9.41 -6.15 -19.36
N ALA A 199 8.76 -6.66 -20.39
CA ALA A 199 8.69 -8.10 -20.66
C ALA A 199 9.87 -8.62 -21.50
N HIS A 200 10.75 -7.76 -22.03
CA HIS A 200 11.91 -8.18 -22.81
C HIS A 200 13.04 -8.71 -21.89
N PRO A 201 13.63 -9.90 -22.15
CA PRO A 201 14.66 -10.49 -21.28
C PRO A 201 15.83 -9.57 -20.98
N ASP A 202 16.40 -8.93 -22.03
CA ASP A 202 17.62 -8.12 -21.92
C ASP A 202 17.35 -6.70 -21.43
N ASN A 203 16.13 -6.18 -21.64
CA ASN A 203 15.79 -4.77 -21.40
C ASN A 203 14.92 -4.56 -20.15
N SER A 204 14.36 -5.63 -19.57
CA SER A 204 13.41 -5.56 -18.44
C SER A 204 13.93 -4.73 -17.26
N THR A 205 15.21 -4.89 -16.92
CA THR A 205 15.80 -4.12 -15.81
C THR A 205 16.02 -2.66 -16.19
N LYS A 206 16.42 -2.37 -17.42
CA LYS A 206 16.58 -0.99 -17.92
C LYS A 206 15.24 -0.27 -17.97
N ALA A 207 14.21 -0.92 -18.53
CA ALA A 207 12.85 -0.38 -18.58
C ALA A 207 12.28 -0.11 -17.18
N TRP A 208 12.51 -1.01 -16.23
CA TRP A 208 12.08 -0.78 -14.84
C TRP A 208 12.80 0.41 -14.21
N ARG A 209 14.11 0.53 -14.38
CA ARG A 209 14.89 1.69 -13.92
C ARG A 209 14.39 2.99 -14.53
N TRP A 210 14.04 2.98 -15.82
CA TRP A 210 13.47 4.14 -16.50
C TRP A 210 12.16 4.58 -15.85
N PHE A 211 11.25 3.65 -15.62
CA PHE A 211 9.96 3.93 -14.94
C PHE A 211 10.10 4.41 -13.51
N LEU A 212 11.21 4.10 -12.84
CA LEU A 212 11.50 4.59 -11.49
C LEU A 212 12.31 5.90 -11.48
N GLY A 213 12.50 6.55 -12.64
CA GLY A 213 13.26 7.79 -12.75
C GLY A 213 14.74 7.66 -12.44
N GLN A 214 15.29 6.43 -12.49
CA GLN A 214 16.71 6.22 -12.29
C GLN A 214 17.48 6.60 -13.57
N ARG A 215 18.60 7.31 -13.39
CA ARG A 215 19.43 7.73 -14.50
C ARG A 215 19.89 6.54 -15.35
N LEU A 216 19.75 6.68 -16.66
CA LEU A 216 20.20 5.72 -17.67
C LEU A 216 21.28 6.34 -18.55
N GLY A 217 22.22 5.50 -19.01
CA GLY A 217 23.15 5.90 -20.05
C GLY A 217 22.48 5.99 -21.43
N LYS A 218 23.11 6.69 -22.36
CA LYS A 218 22.60 6.84 -23.73
C LYS A 218 22.31 5.50 -24.42
N GLU A 219 23.20 4.51 -24.24
CA GLU A 219 23.03 3.15 -24.79
C GLU A 219 21.79 2.44 -24.20
N ASP A 220 21.47 2.68 -22.91
CA ASP A 220 20.31 2.10 -22.27
C ASP A 220 19.01 2.73 -22.79
N LEU A 221 18.98 4.05 -22.99
CA LEU A 221 17.84 4.75 -23.61
C LEU A 221 17.62 4.28 -25.07
N GLU A 222 18.68 4.18 -25.87
CA GLU A 222 18.62 3.64 -27.22
C GLU A 222 18.08 2.19 -27.26
N ALA A 223 18.49 1.35 -26.27
CA ALA A 223 17.99 -0.02 -26.17
C ALA A 223 16.49 -0.09 -25.85
N LEU A 224 15.96 0.93 -25.16
CA LEU A 224 14.53 1.06 -24.86
C LEU A 224 13.73 1.73 -25.98
N ASN A 225 14.37 2.31 -26.99
CA ASN A 225 13.78 3.28 -27.92
C ASN A 225 13.14 4.46 -27.16
N ALA A 226 13.78 4.96 -26.13
CA ALA A 226 13.37 6.13 -25.38
C ALA A 226 14.29 7.31 -25.73
N ASP A 227 13.70 8.46 -26.02
CA ASP A 227 14.45 9.66 -26.40
C ASP A 227 14.97 10.41 -25.17
N GLN A 228 14.30 10.27 -24.02
CA GLN A 228 14.63 11.02 -22.80
C GLN A 228 14.29 10.24 -21.51
N GLU A 229 14.89 10.70 -20.41
CA GLU A 229 14.53 10.26 -19.06
C GLU A 229 13.20 10.88 -18.63
N ILE A 230 12.60 10.29 -17.57
CA ILE A 230 11.37 10.83 -16.96
C ILE A 230 11.75 11.94 -15.98
N ASP A 231 11.14 13.11 -16.15
CA ASP A 231 11.30 14.26 -15.28
C ASP A 231 9.95 14.94 -14.96
N VAL A 232 10.00 16.04 -14.22
CA VAL A 232 8.81 16.81 -13.83
C VAL A 232 8.02 17.42 -14.99
N ASN A 233 8.60 17.47 -16.22
CA ASN A 233 7.95 18.07 -17.38
C ASN A 233 7.15 17.03 -18.20
N ASN A 234 7.60 15.78 -18.21
CA ASN A 234 6.97 14.70 -18.97
C ASN A 234 6.21 13.68 -18.13
N ALA A 235 6.49 13.59 -16.81
CA ALA A 235 5.87 12.60 -15.91
C ALA A 235 4.34 12.62 -15.94
N TYR A 236 3.71 13.79 -16.05
CA TYR A 236 2.25 13.89 -16.09
C TYR A 236 1.67 13.25 -17.35
N GLN A 237 2.23 13.54 -18.53
CA GLN A 237 1.77 12.91 -19.77
C GLN A 237 2.01 11.40 -19.75
N LEU A 238 3.18 10.97 -19.23
CA LEU A 238 3.50 9.56 -19.07
C LEU A 238 2.53 8.84 -18.13
N PHE A 239 2.09 9.49 -17.06
CA PHE A 239 1.05 8.94 -16.18
C PHE A 239 -0.25 8.66 -16.94
N LEU A 240 -0.72 9.61 -17.75
CA LEU A 240 -1.93 9.41 -18.56
C LEU A 240 -1.75 8.28 -19.58
N ASP A 241 -0.58 8.21 -20.21
CA ASP A 241 -0.26 7.18 -21.18
C ASP A 241 -0.20 5.79 -20.52
N ILE A 242 0.42 5.66 -19.34
CA ILE A 242 0.46 4.40 -18.59
C ILE A 242 -0.95 3.96 -18.16
N VAL A 243 -1.79 4.87 -17.68
CA VAL A 243 -3.19 4.53 -17.34
C VAL A 243 -3.93 3.99 -18.56
N ASN A 244 -3.73 4.58 -19.75
CA ASN A 244 -4.33 4.08 -20.98
C ASN A 244 -3.76 2.72 -21.41
N ILE A 245 -2.45 2.52 -21.29
CA ILE A 245 -1.79 1.22 -21.55
C ILE A 245 -2.38 0.15 -20.62
N LEU A 246 -2.47 0.43 -19.32
CA LEU A 246 -3.05 -0.50 -18.34
C LEU A 246 -4.49 -0.90 -18.69
N ARG A 247 -5.29 0.05 -19.17
CA ARG A 247 -6.67 -0.22 -19.62
C ARG A 247 -6.73 -1.13 -20.83
N ILE A 248 -5.88 -0.89 -21.84
CA ILE A 248 -5.76 -1.76 -23.00
C ILE A 248 -5.43 -3.19 -22.55
N MET A 249 -4.64 -3.33 -21.50
CA MET A 249 -4.26 -4.63 -20.91
C MET A 249 -5.29 -5.21 -19.93
N GLY A 250 -6.48 -4.61 -19.80
CA GLY A 250 -7.58 -5.13 -19.01
C GLY A 250 -7.66 -4.61 -17.56
N ILE A 251 -6.77 -3.70 -17.15
CA ILE A 251 -6.91 -2.97 -15.87
C ILE A 251 -7.82 -1.77 -16.10
N LYS A 252 -9.12 -1.96 -15.88
CA LYS A 252 -10.16 -0.98 -16.18
C LYS A 252 -10.25 0.15 -15.16
N HIS A 253 -9.98 -0.18 -13.89
CA HIS A 253 -10.12 0.73 -12.76
C HIS A 253 -8.81 0.79 -11.96
N LEU A 254 -8.31 2.00 -11.73
CA LEU A 254 -7.11 2.22 -10.93
C LEU A 254 -7.47 2.97 -9.64
N VAL A 255 -7.18 2.35 -8.49
CA VAL A 255 -7.41 2.89 -7.15
C VAL A 255 -6.09 3.36 -6.58
N ILE A 256 -5.86 4.65 -6.49
CA ILE A 256 -4.63 5.24 -5.98
C ILE A 256 -4.84 5.73 -4.54
N LEU A 257 -4.17 5.07 -3.60
CA LEU A 257 -4.28 5.31 -2.17
C LEU A 257 -3.03 6.06 -1.71
N ILE A 258 -3.13 7.37 -1.49
CA ILE A 258 -2.01 8.26 -1.18
C ILE A 258 -2.02 8.59 0.30
N ASP A 259 -0.96 8.21 0.99
CA ASP A 259 -0.72 8.54 2.39
C ASP A 259 0.11 9.82 2.53
N GLU A 260 0.12 10.38 3.71
CA GLU A 260 0.93 11.56 4.07
C GLU A 260 0.75 12.76 3.12
N LEU A 261 -0.49 13.03 2.66
CA LEU A 261 -0.78 14.17 1.78
C LEU A 261 -0.29 15.51 2.37
N GLU A 262 -0.19 15.59 3.69
CA GLU A 262 0.35 16.74 4.40
C GLU A 262 1.74 17.18 3.95
N LYS A 263 2.55 16.30 3.39
CA LYS A 263 3.89 16.64 2.90
C LYS A 263 3.87 17.72 1.83
N ILE A 264 2.80 17.77 1.03
CA ILE A 264 2.62 18.83 0.02
C ILE A 264 2.51 20.20 0.69
N THR A 265 1.88 20.29 1.85
CA THR A 265 1.73 21.56 2.57
C THR A 265 3.04 22.11 3.12
N LEU A 266 4.06 21.27 3.26
CA LEU A 266 5.39 21.63 3.75
C LEU A 266 6.33 22.13 2.64
N LEU A 267 5.95 21.98 1.38
CA LEU A 267 6.74 22.43 0.24
C LEU A 267 6.81 23.97 0.17
N PRO A 268 7.90 24.53 -0.36
CA PRO A 268 7.97 25.96 -0.69
C PRO A 268 6.78 26.39 -1.58
N SER A 269 6.28 27.59 -1.39
CA SER A 269 5.02 28.07 -2.00
C SER A 269 4.95 27.89 -3.53
N THR A 270 6.04 28.16 -4.24
CA THR A 270 6.12 28.01 -5.70
C THR A 270 6.06 26.55 -6.14
N LYS A 271 6.82 25.64 -5.51
CA LYS A 271 6.76 24.20 -5.76
C LYS A 271 5.36 23.67 -5.42
N ARG A 272 4.83 24.05 -4.24
CA ARG A 272 3.51 23.64 -3.79
C ARG A 272 2.41 24.01 -4.78
N ALA A 273 2.38 25.26 -5.24
CA ALA A 273 1.38 25.72 -6.20
C ALA A 273 1.43 24.91 -7.52
N LYS A 274 2.63 24.69 -8.07
CA LYS A 274 2.81 23.87 -9.28
C LYS A 274 2.33 22.45 -9.05
N TYR A 275 2.70 21.83 -7.93
CA TYR A 275 2.30 20.46 -7.62
C TYR A 275 0.80 20.33 -7.39
N GLN A 276 0.18 21.26 -6.66
CA GLN A 276 -1.27 21.29 -6.46
C GLN A 276 -2.02 21.42 -7.79
N ASP A 277 -1.49 22.22 -8.75
CA ASP A 277 -2.09 22.33 -10.07
C ASP A 277 -1.96 21.03 -10.87
N GLN A 278 -0.82 20.36 -10.83
CA GLN A 278 -0.62 19.05 -11.47
C GLN A 278 -1.53 17.97 -10.86
N LEU A 279 -1.71 17.95 -9.53
CA LEU A 279 -2.68 17.03 -8.88
C LEU A 279 -4.12 17.35 -9.30
N ARG A 280 -4.46 18.63 -9.39
CA ARG A 280 -5.77 19.04 -9.90
C ARG A 280 -5.99 18.56 -11.34
N GLN A 281 -4.98 18.75 -12.21
CA GLN A 281 -5.05 18.25 -13.59
C GLN A 281 -5.20 16.73 -13.62
N MET A 282 -4.44 15.99 -12.81
CA MET A 282 -4.58 14.55 -12.68
C MET A 282 -6.00 14.13 -12.33
N ILE A 283 -6.69 14.90 -11.48
CA ILE A 283 -8.08 14.65 -11.09
C ILE A 283 -9.06 15.02 -12.22
N ASP A 284 -8.84 16.15 -12.87
CA ASP A 284 -9.77 16.71 -13.88
C ASP A 284 -9.67 16.04 -15.24
N ASP A 285 -8.45 15.81 -15.72
CA ASP A 285 -8.17 15.28 -17.06
C ASP A 285 -8.19 13.75 -17.10
N ASN A 286 -8.45 13.13 -15.95
CA ASN A 286 -8.31 11.70 -15.83
C ASN A 286 -9.34 10.95 -16.64
N PRO A 287 -8.91 9.91 -17.34
CA PRO A 287 -9.82 8.95 -17.91
C PRO A 287 -10.75 8.40 -16.81
N SER A 288 -12.04 8.31 -17.11
CA SER A 288 -13.10 7.78 -16.22
C SER A 288 -12.70 6.46 -15.52
N GLY A 289 -13.25 6.18 -14.34
CA GLY A 289 -13.05 4.92 -13.63
C GLY A 289 -11.82 4.87 -12.71
N MET A 290 -11.38 6.01 -12.20
CA MET A 290 -10.32 6.05 -11.18
C MET A 290 -10.86 6.37 -9.80
N CYS A 291 -10.18 5.88 -8.77
CA CYS A 291 -10.42 6.26 -7.39
C CYS A 291 -9.15 6.86 -6.80
N PHE A 292 -9.26 8.07 -6.27
CA PHE A 292 -8.21 8.70 -5.48
C PHE A 292 -8.63 8.74 -4.01
N TYR A 293 -7.82 8.14 -3.17
CA TYR A 293 -8.06 8.09 -1.74
C TYR A 293 -6.88 8.70 -1.01
N PHE A 294 -7.07 9.85 -0.39
CA PHE A 294 -6.01 10.58 0.30
C PHE A 294 -6.13 10.43 1.80
N ALA A 295 -4.99 10.28 2.49
CA ALA A 295 -4.92 10.37 3.94
C ALA A 295 -4.12 11.61 4.35
N ILE A 296 -4.62 12.36 5.33
CA ILE A 296 -4.03 13.61 5.81
C ILE A 296 -4.27 13.77 7.31
N ALA A 297 -3.35 14.48 7.99
CA ALA A 297 -3.53 14.84 9.39
C ALA A 297 -4.47 16.06 9.55
N PRO A 298 -5.25 16.17 10.67
CA PRO A 298 -6.29 17.18 10.84
C PRO A 298 -5.76 18.62 10.73
N ARG A 299 -4.65 18.92 11.40
CA ARG A 299 -4.06 20.25 11.37
C ARG A 299 -3.70 20.71 9.96
N GLN A 300 -3.17 19.80 9.14
CA GLN A 300 -2.79 20.09 7.76
C GLN A 300 -4.02 20.14 6.85
N TRP A 301 -5.05 19.34 7.14
CA TRP A 301 -6.34 19.45 6.47
C TRP A 301 -6.98 20.82 6.70
N ASP A 302 -7.01 21.30 7.94
CA ASP A 302 -7.51 22.64 8.28
C ASP A 302 -6.70 23.76 7.61
N ALA A 303 -5.38 23.59 7.50
CA ALA A 303 -4.53 24.55 6.80
C ALA A 303 -4.81 24.53 5.29
N LEU A 304 -4.93 23.36 4.70
CA LEU A 304 -5.20 23.17 3.27
C LEU A 304 -6.59 23.72 2.88
N THR A 305 -7.61 23.48 3.68
CA THR A 305 -8.99 23.91 3.41
C THR A 305 -9.18 25.42 3.51
N LYS A 306 -8.27 26.14 4.19
CA LYS A 306 -8.25 27.62 4.18
C LYS A 306 -7.70 28.17 2.86
N GLU A 307 -6.98 27.39 2.09
CA GLU A 307 -6.54 27.76 0.76
C GLU A 307 -7.76 27.62 -0.22
N THR A 308 -8.05 28.66 -0.98
CA THR A 308 -9.19 28.67 -1.92
C THR A 308 -8.80 28.08 -3.29
N THR A 309 -7.90 27.11 -3.35
CA THR A 309 -7.42 26.52 -4.60
C THR A 309 -8.46 25.59 -5.22
N ALA A 310 -8.39 25.42 -6.54
CA ALA A 310 -9.28 24.52 -7.25
C ALA A 310 -9.11 23.05 -6.80
N LEU A 311 -7.89 22.64 -6.43
CA LEU A 311 -7.63 21.33 -5.85
C LEU A 311 -8.41 21.13 -4.54
N VAL A 312 -8.34 22.09 -3.62
CA VAL A 312 -9.01 22.03 -2.32
C VAL A 312 -10.51 21.82 -2.46
N ARG A 313 -11.15 22.54 -3.40
CA ARG A 313 -12.59 22.37 -3.67
C ARG A 313 -12.95 20.93 -4.06
N ARG A 314 -12.09 20.24 -4.81
CA ARG A 314 -12.31 18.86 -5.21
C ARG A 314 -12.10 17.90 -4.05
N LEU A 315 -11.06 18.10 -3.27
CA LEU A 315 -10.77 17.29 -2.09
C LEU A 315 -11.83 17.41 -1.01
N ALA A 316 -12.36 18.63 -0.80
CA ALA A 316 -13.38 18.91 0.20
C ALA A 316 -14.80 18.40 -0.17
N ALA A 317 -15.00 17.90 -1.39
CA ALA A 317 -16.31 17.39 -1.81
C ALA A 317 -16.70 16.07 -1.11
N ASN A 318 -15.73 15.23 -0.77
CA ASN A 318 -15.98 13.96 -0.10
C ASN A 318 -14.83 13.64 0.88
N TRP A 319 -15.05 13.94 2.14
CA TRP A 319 -14.09 13.69 3.20
C TRP A 319 -14.76 13.16 4.47
N TYR A 320 -13.98 12.55 5.37
CA TYR A 320 -14.43 12.12 6.69
C TYR A 320 -13.28 12.06 7.68
N VAL A 321 -13.63 12.09 8.96
CA VAL A 321 -12.68 11.97 10.05
C VAL A 321 -12.59 10.52 10.51
N LEU A 322 -11.38 10.09 10.78
CA LEU A 322 -11.07 8.84 11.44
C LEU A 322 -10.96 9.12 12.94
N ASP A 323 -12.03 8.79 13.65
CA ASP A 323 -12.14 9.04 15.09
C ASP A 323 -11.14 8.19 15.89
N ASP A 324 -10.73 8.72 17.05
CA ASP A 324 -9.96 7.96 18.04
C ASP A 324 -10.81 6.84 18.65
N PHE A 325 -10.15 5.78 19.10
CA PHE A 325 -10.82 4.62 19.71
C PHE A 325 -11.42 4.96 21.07
N LYS A 326 -12.64 4.51 21.28
CA LYS A 326 -13.27 4.47 22.60
C LYS A 326 -12.69 3.30 23.42
N THR A 327 -13.07 3.21 24.68
CA THR A 327 -12.64 2.12 25.57
C THR A 327 -13.09 0.75 25.05
N SER A 328 -14.29 0.63 24.48
CA SER A 328 -14.78 -0.62 23.88
C SER A 328 -13.88 -1.09 22.73
N GLU A 329 -13.53 -0.19 21.85
CA GLU A 329 -12.67 -0.47 20.69
C GLU A 329 -11.22 -0.76 21.11
N THR A 330 -10.73 -0.06 22.17
CA THR A 330 -9.43 -0.36 22.78
C THR A 330 -9.40 -1.79 23.33
N ARG A 331 -10.48 -2.22 23.97
CA ARG A 331 -10.65 -3.58 24.48
C ARG A 331 -10.59 -4.61 23.35
N GLU A 332 -11.41 -4.44 22.34
CA GLU A 332 -11.47 -5.33 21.17
C GLU A 332 -10.11 -5.44 20.47
N LEU A 333 -9.40 -4.32 20.34
CA LEU A 333 -8.08 -4.29 19.73
C LEU A 333 -7.07 -5.12 20.54
N ILE A 334 -6.98 -4.92 21.84
CA ILE A 334 -6.07 -5.66 22.71
C ILE A 334 -6.44 -7.15 22.70
N GLU A 335 -7.73 -7.48 22.79
CA GLU A 335 -8.22 -8.86 22.73
C GLU A 335 -7.83 -9.55 21.42
N ALA A 336 -8.02 -8.89 20.27
CA ALA A 336 -7.67 -9.43 18.96
C ALA A 336 -6.15 -9.70 18.84
N TYR A 337 -5.31 -8.78 19.33
CA TYR A 337 -3.86 -8.98 19.34
C TYR A 337 -3.46 -10.14 20.27
N LEU A 338 -3.99 -10.22 21.47
CA LEU A 338 -3.73 -11.34 22.38
C LEU A 338 -4.17 -12.68 21.78
N PHE A 339 -5.36 -12.71 21.17
CA PHE A 339 -5.90 -13.92 20.55
C PHE A 339 -4.98 -14.45 19.44
N SER A 340 -4.39 -13.56 18.66
CA SER A 340 -3.53 -13.92 17.50
C SER A 340 -2.29 -14.75 17.86
N VAL A 341 -1.86 -14.72 19.14
CA VAL A 341 -0.67 -15.41 19.65
C VAL A 341 -0.94 -16.35 20.83
N ARG A 342 -2.22 -16.67 21.10
CA ARG A 342 -2.57 -17.62 22.17
C ARG A 342 -1.98 -18.99 21.90
N THR A 343 -1.44 -19.58 22.95
CA THR A 343 -0.93 -20.95 22.89
C THR A 343 -2.07 -21.99 22.99
N PRO A 344 -1.90 -23.22 22.47
CA PRO A 344 -2.97 -24.24 22.47
C PRO A 344 -3.43 -24.69 23.87
N ASP A 345 -2.61 -24.50 24.90
CA ASP A 345 -2.89 -24.85 26.30
C ASP A 345 -3.70 -23.75 27.03
N TYR A 346 -4.02 -22.65 26.36
CA TYR A 346 -4.91 -21.61 26.88
C TYR A 346 -6.30 -22.18 27.19
N LYS A 347 -6.75 -22.02 28.45
CA LYS A 347 -8.08 -22.44 28.91
C LYS A 347 -8.74 -21.31 29.74
N ALA A 348 -9.82 -20.76 29.22
CA ALA A 348 -10.55 -19.66 29.85
C ALA A 348 -10.97 -19.96 31.29
N ASP A 349 -11.39 -21.20 31.57
CA ASP A 349 -11.85 -21.62 32.93
C ASP A 349 -10.70 -21.59 33.94
N LYS A 350 -9.48 -21.90 33.56
CA LYS A 350 -8.33 -21.80 34.46
C LYS A 350 -8.09 -20.37 34.94
N ILE A 351 -8.30 -19.40 34.05
CA ILE A 351 -8.08 -17.98 34.35
C ILE A 351 -9.19 -17.45 35.26
N ARG A 352 -10.45 -17.77 34.98
CA ARG A 352 -11.60 -17.35 35.78
C ARG A 352 -11.47 -17.78 37.23
N ASN A 353 -10.98 -19.00 37.48
CA ASN A 353 -10.83 -19.56 38.80
C ASN A 353 -9.68 -18.95 39.61
N VAL A 354 -8.61 -18.52 38.95
CA VAL A 354 -7.38 -18.04 39.61
C VAL A 354 -7.36 -16.52 39.71
N LEU A 355 -7.93 -15.82 38.75
CA LEU A 355 -7.87 -14.35 38.63
C LEU A 355 -9.23 -13.76 38.22
N PRO A 356 -10.21 -13.70 39.15
CA PRO A 356 -11.57 -13.25 38.85
C PRO A 356 -11.67 -11.79 38.37
N LYS A 357 -10.62 -10.98 38.57
CA LYS A 357 -10.53 -9.60 38.04
C LYS A 357 -10.08 -9.51 36.58
N CYS A 358 -9.62 -10.61 35.98
CA CYS A 358 -9.22 -10.67 34.61
C CYS A 358 -10.30 -11.37 33.78
N GLU A 359 -10.78 -10.70 32.76
CA GLU A 359 -11.57 -11.37 31.75
C GLU A 359 -10.66 -12.31 30.98
N PRO A 360 -11.04 -13.60 30.77
CA PRO A 360 -10.14 -14.59 30.17
C PRO A 360 -9.57 -14.14 28.81
N SER A 361 -10.37 -13.56 27.93
CA SER A 361 -9.94 -13.07 26.62
C SER A 361 -8.86 -11.99 26.69
N LEU A 362 -8.88 -11.17 27.74
CA LEU A 362 -7.95 -10.08 27.97
C LEU A 362 -6.71 -10.47 28.79
N TYR A 363 -6.70 -11.66 29.43
CA TYR A 363 -5.56 -12.08 30.23
C TYR A 363 -4.24 -11.95 29.45
N PRO A 364 -3.17 -11.34 30.01
CA PRO A 364 -2.96 -10.97 31.41
C PRO A 364 -3.36 -9.52 31.80
N PHE A 365 -4.21 -8.83 31.06
CA PHE A 365 -4.69 -7.50 31.40
C PHE A 365 -5.94 -7.59 32.27
N THR A 366 -6.04 -6.75 33.32
CA THR A 366 -7.30 -6.56 34.06
C THR A 366 -8.23 -5.62 33.28
N ASN A 367 -9.55 -5.66 33.57
CA ASN A 367 -10.50 -4.75 32.92
C ASN A 367 -10.14 -3.29 33.19
N ASP A 368 -9.78 -2.94 34.43
CA ASP A 368 -9.37 -1.59 34.81
C ASP A 368 -8.05 -1.16 34.11
N ALA A 369 -7.19 -2.12 33.74
CA ALA A 369 -5.98 -1.82 32.97
C ALA A 369 -6.30 -1.38 31.55
N ILE A 370 -7.33 -1.97 30.92
CA ILE A 370 -7.82 -1.54 29.61
C ILE A 370 -8.33 -0.10 29.66
N ASP A 371 -9.10 0.25 30.72
CA ASP A 371 -9.58 1.60 30.91
C ASP A 371 -8.42 2.60 31.09
N ALA A 372 -7.38 2.20 31.84
CA ALA A 372 -6.17 3.02 32.02
C ALA A 372 -5.40 3.20 30.69
N ILE A 373 -5.28 2.13 29.89
CA ILE A 373 -4.65 2.21 28.55
C ILE A 373 -5.47 3.14 27.66
N SER A 374 -6.78 2.97 27.55
CA SER A 374 -7.67 3.80 26.75
C SER A 374 -7.53 5.29 27.11
N LYS A 375 -7.56 5.60 28.41
CA LYS A 375 -7.41 6.97 28.91
C LYS A 375 -6.02 7.55 28.59
N LYS A 376 -4.94 6.78 28.82
CA LYS A 376 -3.57 7.24 28.66
C LYS A 376 -3.21 7.39 27.18
N SER A 377 -3.67 6.49 26.32
CA SER A 377 -3.48 6.54 24.86
C SER A 377 -4.30 7.64 24.18
N LYS A 378 -5.32 8.19 24.86
CA LYS A 378 -6.36 9.06 24.29
C LYS A 378 -7.09 8.45 23.10
N GLY A 379 -7.17 7.11 23.04
CA GLY A 379 -7.78 6.38 21.93
C GLY A 379 -6.92 6.31 20.65
N VAL A 380 -5.70 6.84 20.68
CA VAL A 380 -4.78 6.76 19.51
C VAL A 380 -4.24 5.35 19.40
N VAL A 381 -4.51 4.67 18.28
CA VAL A 381 -4.22 3.24 18.07
C VAL A 381 -2.74 2.90 18.28
N SER A 382 -1.82 3.69 17.76
CA SER A 382 -0.38 3.45 17.95
C SER A 382 0.04 3.51 19.42
N ASN A 383 -0.56 4.40 20.20
CA ASN A 383 -0.32 4.53 21.64
C ASN A 383 -0.89 3.34 22.41
N ILE A 384 -2.08 2.86 22.03
CA ILE A 384 -2.70 1.66 22.62
C ILE A 384 -1.75 0.47 22.45
N LEU A 385 -1.27 0.24 21.23
CA LEU A 385 -0.35 -0.87 20.91
C LEU A 385 0.98 -0.73 21.64
N THR A 386 1.54 0.48 21.72
CA THR A 386 2.77 0.76 22.46
C THR A 386 2.60 0.49 23.96
N LEU A 387 1.51 0.97 24.55
CA LEU A 387 1.19 0.71 25.96
C LEU A 387 1.01 -0.79 26.24
N GLY A 388 0.29 -1.50 25.37
CA GLY A 388 0.12 -2.94 25.45
C GLY A 388 1.47 -3.68 25.42
N ARG A 389 2.35 -3.31 24.49
CA ARG A 389 3.69 -3.90 24.35
C ARG A 389 4.54 -3.68 25.60
N ILE A 390 4.68 -2.43 26.03
CA ILE A 390 5.51 -2.07 27.19
C ILE A 390 4.96 -2.73 28.45
N SER A 391 3.63 -2.79 28.62
CA SER A 391 3.02 -3.44 29.77
C SER A 391 3.41 -4.91 29.88
N LEU A 392 3.42 -5.67 28.76
CA LEU A 392 3.86 -7.07 28.76
C LEU A 392 5.36 -7.20 29.00
N GLU A 393 6.17 -6.26 28.53
CA GLU A 393 7.62 -6.25 28.78
C GLU A 393 7.93 -6.06 30.27
N ILE A 394 7.29 -5.07 30.90
CA ILE A 394 7.42 -4.81 32.35
C ILE A 394 6.94 -6.01 33.16
N LEU A 395 5.84 -6.62 32.74
CA LEU A 395 5.30 -7.82 33.38
C LEU A 395 6.32 -8.99 33.38
N GLN A 396 7.13 -9.10 32.32
CA GLN A 396 8.22 -10.07 32.23
C GLN A 396 9.41 -9.71 33.12
N GLU A 397 9.75 -8.44 33.20
CA GLU A 397 10.89 -7.94 33.98
C GLU A 397 10.63 -7.96 35.48
N LYS A 398 9.37 -7.69 35.90
CA LYS A 398 8.98 -7.57 37.30
C LYS A 398 7.84 -8.54 37.71
N PRO A 399 7.95 -9.87 37.46
CA PRO A 399 6.82 -10.79 37.61
C PRO A 399 6.38 -11.01 39.05
N LYS A 400 7.25 -10.75 40.03
CA LYS A 400 6.92 -10.83 41.45
C LYS A 400 6.12 -9.61 41.93
N GLN A 401 6.35 -8.46 41.34
CA GLN A 401 5.67 -7.22 41.68
C GLN A 401 4.33 -7.12 40.97
N TYR A 402 4.28 -7.54 39.69
CA TYR A 402 3.10 -7.49 38.85
C TYR A 402 2.79 -8.89 38.29
N PRO A 403 1.86 -9.63 38.85
CA PRO A 403 1.43 -10.94 38.33
C PRO A 403 0.56 -10.78 37.06
N VAL A 404 -0.13 -9.65 36.94
CA VAL A 404 -0.97 -9.23 35.80
C VAL A 404 -0.80 -7.75 35.54
N VAL A 405 -1.22 -7.30 34.35
CA VAL A 405 -1.22 -5.87 33.98
C VAL A 405 -2.37 -5.18 34.71
N THR A 406 -2.03 -4.21 35.55
CA THR A 406 -2.98 -3.42 36.38
C THR A 406 -2.86 -1.94 36.03
N PRO A 407 -3.83 -1.10 36.40
CA PRO A 407 -3.71 0.37 36.26
C PRO A 407 -2.48 0.93 36.96
N GLU A 408 -2.05 0.34 38.06
CA GLU A 408 -0.85 0.76 38.79
C GLU A 408 0.41 0.59 37.95
N LEU A 409 0.58 -0.57 37.30
CA LEU A 409 1.69 -0.81 36.37
C LEU A 409 1.71 0.26 35.27
N ILE A 410 0.56 0.53 34.63
CA ILE A 410 0.46 1.48 33.52
C ILE A 410 0.78 2.90 33.97
N ASN A 411 0.30 3.31 35.15
CA ASN A 411 0.44 4.68 35.60
C ASN A 411 1.80 4.98 36.23
N LYS A 412 2.42 3.98 36.91
CA LYS A 412 3.70 4.17 37.63
C LYS A 412 4.92 3.85 36.77
N GLU A 413 4.85 2.78 35.97
CA GLU A 413 6.02 2.27 35.25
C GLU A 413 6.15 2.84 33.84
N ILE A 414 5.06 3.33 33.27
CA ILE A 414 5.06 3.91 31.92
C ILE A 414 4.84 5.40 32.04
N GLU A 415 5.92 6.15 32.26
CA GLU A 415 5.83 7.59 32.56
C GLU A 415 5.50 8.46 31.35
N LYS A 416 5.90 8.09 30.12
CA LYS A 416 5.69 8.90 28.90
C LYS A 416 5.51 8.03 27.67
N ILE A 417 4.51 8.31 26.90
CA ILE A 417 4.37 7.96 25.49
C ILE A 417 4.42 9.23 24.67
#